data_592ff8cd3fa15cba52cb640fa6a44dcd
#
_entry.id   592ff8cd3fa15cba52cb640fa6a44dcd
#
_cell.length_a   1.000
_cell.length_b   1.000
_cell.length_c   1.000
_cell.angle_alpha   90.00
_cell.angle_beta   90.00
_cell.angle_gamma   90.00
#
_symmetry.space_group_name_H-M   'P 1'
#
loop_
_entity.id
_entity.type
_entity.pdbx_description
1 polymer ?
#
loop_
_entity_poly.entity_id
_entity_poly.type
_entity_poly.pdbx_seq_one_letter_code
_entity_poly.pdbx_strand_id
1 'polypeptide(L)'
;TLMRPLIEVQKKDLEKLALKIFKGFIKDPSNKNDNFARVRIRKILHEFQKEGLENKKIGLTINNLKSANVALDFYTKKNISDNSTFEEKKGTYFLNKNFFNNPDEVLLRSIGSILRNLSGRYYAPRSKKLKRLIYSINSKTRVIKTTLGGCLIQKVNETVIIHKEKLGKVKLSQK
;
A
#
# COMPACT_ATOMS: atom_id res chain seq x y z
N THR A 1 5.95 17.47 0.45
CA THR A 1 6.52 16.42 -0.47
C THR A 1 7.99 16.22 -0.12
N LEU A 2 8.41 14.98 0.16
CA LEU A 2 9.80 14.64 0.42
C LEU A 2 10.52 14.37 -0.92
N MET A 3 11.46 15.23 -1.30
CA MET A 3 12.26 15.07 -2.51
C MET A 3 13.63 14.48 -2.18
N ARG A 4 14.07 13.48 -2.93
CA ARG A 4 15.39 12.84 -2.80
C ARG A 4 16.09 12.77 -4.16
N PRO A 5 16.59 13.90 -4.69
CA PRO A 5 17.13 13.97 -6.05
C PRO A 5 18.36 13.10 -6.29
N LEU A 6 19.12 12.78 -5.23
CA LEU A 6 20.37 12.00 -5.32
C LEU A 6 20.19 10.52 -5.00
N ILE A 7 18.97 9.98 -4.99
CA ILE A 7 18.71 8.59 -4.57
C ILE A 7 19.37 7.55 -5.49
N GLU A 8 19.61 7.90 -6.76
CA GLU A 8 20.23 7.03 -7.75
C GLU A 8 21.75 7.22 -7.87
N VAL A 9 22.28 8.25 -7.22
CA VAL A 9 23.73 8.55 -7.27
C VAL A 9 24.45 7.74 -6.20
N GLN A 10 25.54 7.07 -6.59
CA GLN A 10 26.34 6.28 -5.67
C GLN A 10 27.12 7.19 -4.71
N LYS A 11 27.17 6.79 -3.43
CA LYS A 11 27.92 7.54 -2.41
C LYS A 11 29.38 7.78 -2.80
N LYS A 12 30.03 6.81 -3.44
CA LYS A 12 31.40 6.91 -3.95
C LYS A 12 31.60 8.09 -4.91
N ASP A 13 30.62 8.34 -5.78
CA ASP A 13 30.71 9.40 -6.78
C ASP A 13 30.50 10.76 -6.12
N LEU A 14 29.61 10.83 -5.13
CA LEU A 14 29.44 12.04 -4.32
C LEU A 14 30.70 12.36 -3.49
N GLU A 15 31.35 11.35 -2.91
CA GLU A 15 32.61 11.53 -2.17
C GLU A 15 33.72 12.00 -3.08
N LYS A 16 33.89 11.43 -4.29
CA LYS A 16 34.84 11.89 -5.30
C LYS A 16 34.60 13.34 -5.70
N LEU A 17 33.33 13.69 -5.96
CA LEU A 17 32.94 15.04 -6.33
C LEU A 17 33.23 16.04 -5.21
N ALA A 18 32.92 15.70 -3.97
CA ALA A 18 33.17 16.53 -2.80
C ALA A 18 34.69 16.78 -2.59
N LEU A 19 35.53 15.74 -2.75
CA LEU A 19 36.96 15.89 -2.70
C LEU A 19 37.52 16.80 -3.80
N LYS A 20 36.94 16.69 -5.02
CA LYS A 20 37.38 17.51 -6.16
C LYS A 20 37.02 18.99 -6.00
N ILE A 21 35.82 19.29 -5.50
CA ILE A 21 35.29 20.66 -5.40
C ILE A 21 35.70 21.32 -4.08
N PHE A 22 35.50 20.62 -2.96
CA PHE A 22 35.63 21.17 -1.61
C PHE A 22 36.91 20.74 -0.90
N LYS A 23 37.80 19.98 -1.57
CA LYS A 23 39.06 19.42 -1.03
C LYS A 23 38.86 18.57 0.24
N GLY A 24 37.64 18.24 0.62
CA GLY A 24 37.30 17.41 1.75
C GLY A 24 35.83 17.37 2.09
N PHE A 25 35.45 16.52 3.03
CA PHE A 25 34.10 16.46 3.61
C PHE A 25 34.18 15.91 5.05
N ILE A 26 33.20 16.30 5.86
CA ILE A 26 33.14 15.87 7.25
C ILE A 26 32.50 14.47 7.31
N LYS A 27 33.19 13.55 8.00
CA LYS A 27 32.63 12.21 8.29
C LYS A 27 31.90 12.25 9.61
N ASP A 28 30.58 12.16 9.57
CA ASP A 28 29.74 12.07 10.76
C ASP A 28 30.02 10.77 11.54
N PRO A 29 30.42 10.86 12.83
CA PRO A 29 30.72 9.68 13.67
C PRO A 29 29.52 8.75 13.82
N SER A 30 28.28 9.27 13.73
CA SER A 30 27.06 8.47 13.85
C SER A 30 26.93 7.40 12.75
N ASN A 31 27.63 7.57 11.62
CA ASN A 31 27.66 6.57 10.54
C ASN A 31 28.36 5.25 10.93
N LYS A 32 29.06 5.21 12.06
CA LYS A 32 29.70 4.00 12.59
C LYS A 32 28.99 3.42 13.82
N ASN A 33 27.96 4.10 14.32
CA ASN A 33 27.28 3.71 15.54
C ASN A 33 26.25 2.60 15.28
N ASP A 34 26.51 1.42 15.81
CA ASP A 34 25.67 0.21 15.66
C ASP A 34 24.31 0.29 16.33
N ASN A 35 24.06 1.30 17.16
CA ASN A 35 22.72 1.56 17.69
C ASN A 35 21.73 1.93 16.58
N PHE A 36 22.20 2.46 15.47
CA PHE A 36 21.35 2.79 14.34
C PHE A 36 21.11 1.58 13.41
N ALA A 37 19.86 1.22 13.20
CA ALA A 37 19.46 0.11 12.32
C ALA A 37 20.09 0.21 10.91
N ARG A 38 20.24 1.42 10.37
CA ARG A 38 20.86 1.66 9.05
C ARG A 38 22.33 1.22 9.00
N VAL A 39 23.08 1.39 10.09
CA VAL A 39 24.49 0.98 10.18
C VAL A 39 24.58 -0.53 10.19
N ARG A 40 23.76 -1.19 11.03
CA ARG A 40 23.66 -2.66 11.08
C ARG A 40 23.29 -3.27 9.73
N ILE A 41 22.28 -2.71 9.05
CA ILE A 41 21.86 -3.19 7.72
C ILE A 41 22.98 -3.05 6.70
N ARG A 42 23.75 -1.95 6.70
CA ARG A 42 24.89 -1.79 5.78
C ARG A 42 25.98 -2.82 6.01
N LYS A 43 26.27 -3.19 7.27
CA LYS A 43 27.22 -4.25 7.59
C LYS A 43 26.75 -5.60 7.06
N ILE A 44 25.49 -5.96 7.32
CA ILE A 44 24.88 -7.20 6.85
C ILE A 44 24.88 -7.25 5.31
N LEU A 45 24.51 -6.16 4.63
CA LEU A 45 24.55 -6.09 3.18
C LEU A 45 25.94 -6.30 2.60
N HIS A 46 27.00 -5.82 3.30
CA HIS A 46 28.36 -6.08 2.86
C HIS A 46 28.75 -7.55 2.95
N GLU A 47 28.26 -8.26 3.97
CA GLU A 47 28.45 -9.71 4.09
C GLU A 47 27.70 -10.48 3.02
N PHE A 48 26.43 -10.14 2.77
CA PHE A 48 25.67 -10.73 1.68
C PHE A 48 26.29 -10.48 0.30
N GLN A 49 26.98 -9.36 0.10
CA GLN A 49 27.70 -9.08 -1.15
C GLN A 49 28.85 -10.07 -1.36
N LYS A 50 29.56 -10.50 -0.30
CA LYS A 50 30.60 -11.52 -0.39
C LYS A 50 30.02 -12.88 -0.82
N GLU A 51 28.77 -13.17 -0.41
CA GLU A 51 28.03 -14.38 -0.78
C GLU A 51 27.31 -14.26 -2.15
N GLY A 52 27.62 -13.23 -2.93
CA GLY A 52 27.11 -13.07 -4.30
C GLY A 52 25.81 -12.28 -4.45
N LEU A 53 25.28 -11.67 -3.37
CA LEU A 53 24.12 -10.77 -3.46
C LEU A 53 24.58 -9.37 -3.89
N GLU A 54 24.78 -9.19 -5.18
CA GLU A 54 25.22 -7.91 -5.74
C GLU A 54 24.10 -6.85 -5.69
N ASN A 55 24.48 -5.58 -5.50
CA ASN A 55 23.55 -4.44 -5.57
C ASN A 55 22.77 -4.40 -6.90
N LYS A 56 23.41 -4.82 -7.99
CA LYS A 56 22.78 -4.90 -9.32
C LYS A 56 21.62 -5.88 -9.35
N LYS A 57 21.75 -7.06 -8.72
CA LYS A 57 20.70 -8.06 -8.61
C LYS A 57 19.53 -7.55 -7.78
N ILE A 58 19.82 -6.88 -6.66
CA ILE A 58 18.79 -6.23 -5.81
C ILE A 58 18.07 -5.15 -6.62
N GLY A 59 18.80 -4.31 -7.35
CA GLY A 59 18.24 -3.26 -8.20
C GLY A 59 17.32 -3.83 -9.29
N LEU A 60 17.73 -4.91 -9.94
CA LEU A 60 16.92 -5.61 -10.93
C LEU A 60 15.61 -6.13 -10.32
N THR A 61 15.68 -6.77 -9.15
CA THR A 61 14.49 -7.26 -8.43
C THR A 61 13.54 -6.13 -8.09
N ILE A 62 14.05 -5.00 -7.60
CA ILE A 62 13.25 -3.81 -7.30
C ILE A 62 12.55 -3.27 -8.55
N ASN A 63 13.26 -3.22 -9.68
CA ASN A 63 12.69 -2.74 -10.95
C ASN A 63 11.61 -3.69 -11.47
N ASN A 64 11.82 -5.00 -11.38
CA ASN A 64 10.81 -6.00 -11.74
C ASN A 64 9.55 -5.86 -10.86
N LEU A 65 9.72 -5.67 -9.55
CA LEU A 65 8.60 -5.43 -8.64
C LEU A 65 7.87 -4.12 -8.95
N LYS A 66 8.60 -3.05 -9.30
CA LYS A 66 7.98 -1.79 -9.75
C LYS A 66 7.13 -1.99 -11.00
N SER A 67 7.66 -2.71 -12.00
CA SER A 67 6.92 -3.01 -13.24
C SER A 67 5.67 -3.84 -12.96
N ALA A 68 5.78 -4.88 -12.14
CA ALA A 68 4.64 -5.67 -11.70
C ALA A 68 3.58 -4.83 -10.97
N ASN A 69 4.03 -3.88 -10.12
CA ASN A 69 3.12 -2.97 -9.42
C ASN A 69 2.34 -2.06 -10.38
N VAL A 70 2.97 -1.55 -11.43
CA VAL A 70 2.30 -0.74 -12.46
C VAL A 70 1.18 -1.55 -13.14
N ALA A 71 1.44 -2.81 -13.49
CA ALA A 71 0.43 -3.69 -14.07
C ALA A 71 -0.75 -3.94 -13.09
N LEU A 72 -0.44 -4.23 -11.82
CA LEU A 72 -1.47 -4.41 -10.80
C LEU A 72 -2.30 -3.15 -10.56
N ASP A 73 -1.69 -1.98 -10.58
CA ASP A 73 -2.40 -0.70 -10.44
C ASP A 73 -3.32 -0.44 -11.65
N PHE A 74 -2.89 -0.80 -12.85
CA PHE A 74 -3.74 -0.73 -14.05
C PHE A 74 -4.98 -1.62 -13.90
N TYR A 75 -4.79 -2.91 -13.56
CA TYR A 75 -5.92 -3.84 -13.38
C TYR A 75 -6.81 -3.46 -12.19
N THR A 76 -6.25 -2.90 -11.13
CA THR A 76 -7.01 -2.37 -9.99
C THR A 76 -7.95 -1.25 -10.42
N LYS A 77 -7.43 -0.27 -11.16
CA LYS A 77 -8.23 0.85 -11.69
C LYS A 77 -9.28 0.35 -12.66
N LYS A 78 -8.89 -0.55 -13.56
CA LYS A 78 -9.81 -1.17 -14.52
C LYS A 78 -10.95 -1.91 -13.81
N ASN A 79 -10.64 -2.74 -12.81
CA ASN A 79 -11.69 -3.44 -12.06
C ASN A 79 -12.68 -2.47 -11.38
N ILE A 80 -12.18 -1.38 -10.79
CA ILE A 80 -13.05 -0.37 -10.18
C ILE A 80 -13.91 0.33 -11.25
N SER A 81 -13.31 0.75 -12.37
CA SER A 81 -14.02 1.43 -13.46
C SER A 81 -15.11 0.57 -14.09
N ASP A 82 -14.77 -0.70 -14.41
CA ASP A 82 -15.66 -1.55 -15.21
C ASP A 82 -16.73 -2.25 -14.37
N ASN A 83 -16.42 -2.51 -13.08
CA ASN A 83 -17.22 -3.38 -12.23
C ASN A 83 -17.77 -2.68 -10.97
N SER A 84 -17.63 -1.36 -10.85
CA SER A 84 -18.25 -0.60 -9.77
C SER A 84 -18.87 0.70 -10.27
N THR A 85 -19.91 1.15 -9.57
CA THR A 85 -20.56 2.45 -9.79
C THR A 85 -20.50 3.25 -8.49
N PHE A 86 -20.09 4.51 -8.59
CA PHE A 86 -20.07 5.43 -7.45
C PHE A 86 -21.21 6.43 -7.55
N GLU A 87 -22.10 6.43 -6.57
CA GLU A 87 -23.20 7.40 -6.45
C GLU A 87 -22.75 8.56 -5.54
N GLU A 88 -22.36 9.68 -6.15
CA GLU A 88 -21.83 10.84 -5.42
C GLU A 88 -22.78 11.38 -4.36
N LYS A 89 -24.08 11.51 -4.69
CA LYS A 89 -25.12 12.05 -3.77
C LYS A 89 -25.19 11.28 -2.45
N LYS A 90 -24.96 9.97 -2.50
CA LYS A 90 -25.01 9.08 -1.31
C LYS A 90 -23.62 8.73 -0.77
N GLY A 91 -22.54 9.04 -1.52
CA GLY A 91 -21.20 8.61 -1.16
C GLY A 91 -21.08 7.09 -1.07
N THR A 92 -21.67 6.38 -2.03
CA THR A 92 -21.86 4.93 -1.98
C THR A 92 -21.32 4.26 -3.23
N TYR A 93 -20.52 3.20 -3.07
CA TYR A 93 -20.10 2.31 -4.15
C TYR A 93 -21.03 1.10 -4.24
N PHE A 94 -21.36 0.73 -5.48
CA PHE A 94 -22.06 -0.50 -5.83
C PHE A 94 -21.12 -1.35 -6.65
N LEU A 95 -20.81 -2.56 -6.19
CA LEU A 95 -19.92 -3.50 -6.86
C LEU A 95 -20.77 -4.63 -7.43
N ASN A 96 -20.64 -4.90 -8.73
CA ASN A 96 -21.33 -6.01 -9.38
C ASN A 96 -20.60 -7.35 -9.13
N LYS A 97 -21.19 -8.45 -9.58
CA LYS A 97 -20.61 -9.80 -9.44
C LYS A 97 -19.23 -9.93 -10.11
N ASN A 98 -19.05 -9.32 -11.28
CA ASN A 98 -17.81 -9.42 -12.05
C ASN A 98 -16.63 -8.75 -11.34
N PHE A 99 -16.91 -7.83 -10.42
CA PHE A 99 -15.88 -7.22 -9.58
C PHE A 99 -15.05 -8.28 -8.84
N PHE A 100 -15.70 -9.37 -8.41
CA PHE A 100 -15.08 -10.44 -7.62
C PHE A 100 -14.46 -11.55 -8.47
N ASN A 101 -14.54 -11.50 -9.80
CA ASN A 101 -13.94 -12.45 -10.72
C ASN A 101 -12.49 -12.11 -11.11
N ASN A 102 -11.81 -11.32 -10.29
CA ASN A 102 -10.44 -10.89 -10.51
C ASN A 102 -9.46 -11.63 -9.59
N PRO A 103 -8.15 -11.68 -9.92
CA PRO A 103 -7.14 -12.23 -9.04
C PRO A 103 -7.12 -11.57 -7.66
N ASP A 104 -6.79 -12.34 -6.62
CA ASP A 104 -6.82 -11.92 -5.22
C ASP A 104 -6.13 -10.57 -4.96
N GLU A 105 -4.94 -10.36 -5.54
CA GLU A 105 -4.19 -9.12 -5.31
C GLU A 105 -4.92 -7.90 -5.93
N VAL A 106 -5.56 -8.07 -7.09
CA VAL A 106 -6.39 -7.02 -7.72
C VAL A 106 -7.60 -6.71 -6.83
N LEU A 107 -8.26 -7.74 -6.30
CA LEU A 107 -9.40 -7.58 -5.38
C LEU A 107 -8.99 -6.85 -4.10
N LEU A 108 -7.89 -7.26 -3.47
CA LEU A 108 -7.36 -6.63 -2.25
C LEU A 108 -7.09 -5.14 -2.46
N ARG A 109 -6.45 -4.80 -3.57
CA ARG A 109 -6.14 -3.41 -3.93
C ARG A 109 -7.38 -2.61 -4.26
N SER A 110 -8.31 -3.19 -5.04
CA SER A 110 -9.55 -2.52 -5.44
C SER A 110 -10.43 -2.19 -4.22
N ILE A 111 -10.71 -3.17 -3.37
CA ILE A 111 -11.50 -2.96 -2.16
C ILE A 111 -10.75 -2.02 -1.19
N GLY A 112 -9.45 -2.23 -1.00
CA GLY A 112 -8.62 -1.36 -0.16
C GLY A 112 -8.65 0.10 -0.62
N SER A 113 -8.63 0.36 -1.92
CA SER A 113 -8.73 1.70 -2.51
C SER A 113 -10.11 2.32 -2.28
N ILE A 114 -11.18 1.57 -2.52
CA ILE A 114 -12.56 2.03 -2.27
C ILE A 114 -12.76 2.40 -0.79
N LEU A 115 -12.35 1.53 0.14
CA LEU A 115 -12.49 1.79 1.57
C LEU A 115 -11.67 2.99 2.03
N ARG A 116 -10.46 3.15 1.50
CA ARG A 116 -9.60 4.32 1.78
C ARG A 116 -10.25 5.61 1.29
N ASN A 117 -10.75 5.62 0.06
CA ASN A 117 -11.37 6.80 -0.55
C ASN A 117 -12.64 7.22 0.22
N LEU A 118 -13.51 6.29 0.56
CA LEU A 118 -14.74 6.58 1.31
C LEU A 118 -14.49 7.03 2.74
N SER A 119 -13.57 6.37 3.44
CA SER A 119 -13.28 6.69 4.84
C SER A 119 -12.44 7.95 5.03
N GLY A 120 -11.69 8.38 4.00
CA GLY A 120 -10.70 9.45 4.09
C GLY A 120 -9.44 9.05 4.89
N ARG A 121 -9.24 7.78 5.18
CA ARG A 121 -8.06 7.30 5.92
C ARG A 121 -6.83 7.26 5.01
N TYR A 122 -5.66 7.56 5.59
CA TYR A 122 -4.41 7.51 4.85
C TYR A 122 -4.02 6.10 4.39
N TYR A 123 -4.30 5.08 5.21
CA TYR A 123 -4.00 3.68 4.91
C TYR A 123 -5.26 2.85 4.72
N ALA A 124 -5.21 1.93 3.76
CA ALA A 124 -6.20 0.87 3.62
C ALA A 124 -6.15 -0.11 4.80
N PRO A 125 -7.22 -0.87 5.08
CA PRO A 125 -7.19 -1.93 6.06
C PRO A 125 -6.12 -2.98 5.76
N ARG A 126 -5.60 -3.65 6.81
CA ARG A 126 -4.58 -4.70 6.65
C ARG A 126 -5.09 -5.84 5.77
N SER A 127 -4.22 -6.39 4.92
CA SER A 127 -4.55 -7.46 3.95
C SER A 127 -5.27 -8.66 4.58
N LYS A 128 -4.91 -9.07 5.80
CA LYS A 128 -5.60 -10.18 6.51
C LYS A 128 -7.09 -9.90 6.73
N LYS A 129 -7.46 -8.65 7.05
CA LYS A 129 -8.87 -8.24 7.23
C LYS A 129 -9.60 -8.17 5.91
N LEU A 130 -8.95 -7.66 4.86
CA LEU A 130 -9.51 -7.63 3.50
C LEU A 130 -9.73 -9.04 2.95
N LYS A 131 -8.78 -9.97 3.12
CA LYS A 131 -8.96 -11.38 2.70
C LYS A 131 -10.16 -12.04 3.37
N ARG A 132 -10.35 -11.81 4.68
CA ARG A 132 -11.53 -12.33 5.40
C ARG A 132 -12.84 -11.74 4.85
N LEU A 133 -12.86 -10.45 4.54
CA LEU A 133 -14.02 -9.81 3.94
C LEU A 133 -14.35 -10.41 2.57
N ILE A 134 -13.35 -10.54 1.67
CA ILE A 134 -13.53 -11.13 0.34
C ILE A 134 -14.04 -12.56 0.45
N TYR A 135 -13.44 -13.36 1.33
CA TYR A 135 -13.90 -14.73 1.57
C TYR A 135 -15.37 -14.78 2.03
N SER A 136 -15.77 -13.90 2.95
CA SER A 136 -17.15 -13.81 3.40
C SER A 136 -18.11 -13.41 2.28
N ILE A 137 -17.72 -12.46 1.42
CA ILE A 137 -18.53 -12.02 0.27
C ILE A 137 -18.71 -13.16 -0.73
N ASN A 138 -17.67 -13.94 -1.00
CA ASN A 138 -17.70 -15.06 -1.94
C ASN A 138 -18.38 -16.31 -1.37
N SER A 139 -18.58 -16.37 -0.05
CA SER A 139 -19.36 -17.45 0.55
C SER A 139 -20.82 -17.41 0.08
N LYS A 140 -21.49 -18.58 0.08
CA LYS A 140 -22.89 -18.73 -0.37
C LYS A 140 -23.93 -17.99 0.49
N THR A 141 -23.52 -17.24 1.51
CA THR A 141 -24.42 -16.48 2.39
C THR A 141 -25.06 -15.34 1.61
N ARG A 142 -26.39 -15.29 1.56
CA ARG A 142 -27.15 -14.31 0.77
C ARG A 142 -27.01 -12.87 1.28
N VAL A 143 -26.89 -12.68 2.58
CA VAL A 143 -26.83 -11.35 3.19
C VAL A 143 -25.61 -11.26 4.12
N ILE A 144 -24.73 -10.33 3.83
CA ILE A 144 -23.60 -9.98 4.69
C ILE A 144 -23.76 -8.51 5.06
N LYS A 145 -23.61 -8.21 6.35
CA LYS A 145 -23.51 -6.83 6.85
C LYS A 145 -22.34 -6.77 7.82
N THR A 146 -21.31 -6.02 7.47
CA THR A 146 -20.09 -5.91 8.28
C THR A 146 -19.47 -4.53 8.15
N THR A 147 -18.61 -4.14 9.09
CA THR A 147 -17.87 -2.89 9.03
C THR A 147 -16.38 -3.16 8.90
N LEU A 148 -15.73 -2.40 8.03
CA LEU A 148 -14.28 -2.44 7.87
C LEU A 148 -13.75 -1.09 7.41
N GLY A 149 -12.69 -0.62 8.08
CA GLY A 149 -12.01 0.60 7.67
C GLY A 149 -12.82 1.88 7.81
N GLY A 150 -13.87 1.90 8.63
CA GLY A 150 -14.79 3.04 8.77
C GLY A 150 -15.88 3.07 7.68
N CYS A 151 -16.08 1.95 6.99
CA CYS A 151 -17.13 1.78 6.02
C CYS A 151 -18.04 0.61 6.41
N LEU A 152 -19.32 0.73 6.11
CA LEU A 152 -20.29 -0.34 6.17
C LEU A 152 -20.34 -1.04 4.81
N ILE A 153 -20.23 -2.35 4.82
CA ILE A 153 -20.25 -3.22 3.66
C ILE A 153 -21.45 -4.13 3.77
N GLN A 154 -22.27 -4.14 2.74
CA GLN A 154 -23.48 -4.99 2.67
C GLN A 154 -23.49 -5.73 1.35
N LYS A 155 -23.79 -7.04 1.38
CA LYS A 155 -24.10 -7.83 0.19
C LYS A 155 -25.59 -8.05 0.12
N VAL A 156 -26.18 -7.60 -0.97
CA VAL A 156 -27.61 -7.80 -1.27
C VAL A 156 -27.67 -8.51 -2.62
N ASN A 157 -28.07 -9.75 -2.64
CA ASN A 157 -28.02 -10.63 -3.80
C ASN A 157 -26.59 -10.73 -4.38
N GLU A 158 -26.40 -10.30 -5.61
CA GLU A 158 -25.10 -10.31 -6.32
C GLU A 158 -24.36 -8.97 -6.25
N THR A 159 -24.93 -7.96 -5.59
CA THR A 159 -24.35 -6.62 -5.48
C THR A 159 -23.80 -6.40 -4.09
N VAL A 160 -22.55 -5.88 -4.02
CA VAL A 160 -21.97 -5.43 -2.76
C VAL A 160 -22.02 -3.91 -2.70
N ILE A 161 -22.59 -3.40 -1.62
CA ILE A 161 -22.79 -1.97 -1.36
C ILE A 161 -21.81 -1.54 -0.28
N ILE A 162 -21.06 -0.47 -0.54
CA ILE A 162 -20.06 0.06 0.40
C ILE A 162 -20.31 1.56 0.57
N HIS A 163 -20.52 1.99 1.80
CA HIS A 163 -20.64 3.40 2.13
C HIS A 163 -19.93 3.73 3.46
N LYS A 164 -19.66 5.00 3.69
CA LYS A 164 -19.05 5.44 4.94
C LYS A 164 -19.96 5.13 6.12
N GLU A 165 -19.39 4.56 7.19
CA GLU A 165 -20.12 4.33 8.43
C GLU A 165 -20.57 5.66 9.03
N LYS A 166 -21.86 5.83 9.29
CA LYS A 166 -22.37 6.98 10.03
C LYS A 166 -22.00 6.76 11.49
N LEU A 167 -21.10 7.57 12.03
CA LEU A 167 -20.85 7.61 13.48
C LEU A 167 -22.18 7.90 14.18
N GLY A 168 -22.71 6.93 14.88
CA GLY A 168 -23.85 7.13 15.76
C GLY A 168 -23.51 8.27 16.72
N LYS A 169 -24.44 9.21 16.92
CA LYS A 169 -24.30 10.24 17.95
C LYS A 169 -24.02 9.53 19.27
N VAL A 170 -22.79 9.69 19.79
CA VAL A 170 -22.49 9.29 21.15
C VAL A 170 -23.45 10.08 22.04
N LYS A 171 -24.42 9.42 22.65
CA LYS A 171 -25.18 10.03 23.74
C LYS A 171 -24.18 10.27 24.87
N LEU A 172 -23.74 11.50 25.01
CA LEU A 172 -23.09 11.94 26.23
C LEU A 172 -24.13 11.78 27.35
N SER A 173 -23.99 10.72 28.13
CA SER A 173 -24.69 10.59 29.41
C SER A 173 -24.11 11.67 30.32
N GLN A 174 -24.86 12.74 30.48
CA GLN A 174 -24.63 13.66 31.59
C GLN A 174 -24.75 12.86 32.91
N LYS A 175 -23.68 12.81 33.64
CA LYS A 175 -23.67 12.57 35.08
C LYS A 175 -23.27 13.86 35.76
#